data_55dd23c15ec8245c28fee3fc8f5df2e0
#
_entry.id   55dd23c15ec8245c28fee3fc8f5df2e0
#
_cell.length_a   1.000
_cell.length_b   1.000
_cell.length_c   1.000
_cell.angle_alpha   90.00
_cell.angle_beta   90.00
_cell.angle_gamma   90.00
#
_symmetry.space_group_name_H-M   'P 1'
#
loop_
_entity.id
_entity.type
_entity.pdbx_description
1 polymer ?
#
loop_
_entity_poly.entity_id
_entity_poly.type
_entity_poly.pdbx_seq_one_letter_code
_entity_poly.pdbx_strand_id
1 'polypeptide(L)'
;MGKFMRFAMFAGALFAACALTAAESGGDTISAKFGNTVSGAAQAKAPQLVYFEGDGKTGGLLCIGHSLTKHAPAPALGWYSDCGMAASKKENDYVHLLWEKLKKDNPDIPLCIAKGAFFERNFVDADKILPRYKQARDFKPKWIVISLVDNVPQEMAAKHDFIKYYAKLVKYLNPDGAAKMIITTGWYPTSGLNDKLKEFAKQNGITIVDICAIAKKEGMTAKGKFAHHGVASHPSDAGMAALADAYYKALTQR
;
A
#
# COMPACT_ATOMS: atom_id res chain seq x y z
N MET A 1 43.04 24.54 36.17
CA MET A 1 42.74 23.07 36.38
C MET A 1 41.24 22.94 36.48
N GLY A 2 40.59 22.46 35.46
CA GLY A 2 39.12 22.24 35.41
C GLY A 2 38.80 21.30 34.26
N LYS A 3 38.52 20.05 34.57
CA LYS A 3 38.23 18.98 33.58
C LYS A 3 36.88 19.22 32.94
N PHE A 4 36.86 19.42 31.63
CA PHE A 4 35.64 19.34 30.83
C PHE A 4 35.32 17.85 30.56
N MET A 5 34.24 17.40 31.14
CA MET A 5 33.66 16.07 30.90
C MET A 5 32.72 16.18 29.71
N ARG A 6 33.10 15.58 28.58
CA ARG A 6 32.27 15.46 27.39
C ARG A 6 31.24 14.36 27.62
N PHE A 7 29.98 14.73 27.75
CA PHE A 7 28.86 13.81 27.65
C PHE A 7 28.58 13.54 26.15
N ALA A 8 28.91 12.36 25.70
CA ALA A 8 28.42 11.85 24.42
C ALA A 8 27.02 11.33 24.65
N MET A 9 26.00 12.03 24.18
CA MET A 9 24.65 11.50 24.07
C MET A 9 24.61 10.56 22.87
N PHE A 10 24.64 9.25 23.13
CA PHE A 10 24.20 8.24 22.20
C PHE A 10 22.67 8.29 22.13
N ALA A 11 22.14 8.95 21.11
CA ALA A 11 20.75 8.79 20.72
C ALA A 11 20.64 7.44 20.00
N GLY A 12 20.52 6.37 20.76
CA GLY A 12 20.14 5.06 20.24
C GLY A 12 18.67 5.15 19.82
N ALA A 13 18.42 5.32 18.54
CA ALA A 13 17.10 5.07 17.98
C ALA A 13 16.83 3.57 18.14
N LEU A 14 16.12 3.23 19.20
CA LEU A 14 15.54 1.90 19.39
C LEU A 14 14.40 1.79 18.37
N PHE A 15 14.71 1.41 17.14
CA PHE A 15 13.75 0.77 16.27
C PHE A 15 13.47 -0.59 16.91
N ALA A 16 12.47 -0.62 17.78
CA ALA A 16 11.85 -1.86 18.15
C ALA A 16 11.35 -2.48 16.85
N ALA A 17 12.11 -3.40 16.31
CA ALA A 17 11.58 -4.40 15.43
C ALA A 17 10.42 -5.00 16.21
N CYS A 18 9.19 -4.55 15.90
CA CYS A 18 7.99 -5.21 16.33
C CYS A 18 8.03 -6.56 15.61
N ALA A 19 8.82 -7.50 16.17
CA ALA A 19 8.59 -8.90 15.96
C ALA A 19 7.18 -9.11 16.52
N LEU A 20 6.18 -8.90 15.66
CA LEU A 20 4.86 -9.42 15.88
C LEU A 20 5.09 -10.93 16.03
N THR A 21 5.10 -11.40 17.25
CA THR A 21 4.56 -12.72 17.52
C THR A 21 3.10 -12.61 17.09
N ALA A 22 2.85 -12.79 15.80
CA ALA A 22 1.53 -13.06 15.30
C ALA A 22 1.08 -14.30 16.04
N ALA A 23 0.18 -14.12 16.97
CA ALA A 23 -0.72 -15.19 17.30
C ALA A 23 -1.27 -15.69 15.97
N GLU A 24 -0.97 -16.91 15.65
CA GLU A 24 -1.16 -17.64 14.43
C GLU A 24 -2.48 -17.27 13.71
N SER A 25 -2.41 -16.32 12.81
CA SER A 25 -3.22 -16.28 11.62
C SER A 25 -2.23 -16.19 10.46
N GLY A 26 -1.78 -17.35 10.02
CA GLY A 26 -1.06 -17.65 8.79
C GLY A 26 -0.28 -16.52 8.15
N GLY A 27 0.85 -16.13 8.70
CA GLY A 27 1.84 -15.32 8.00
C GLY A 27 2.50 -16.16 6.92
N ASP A 28 1.93 -16.14 5.72
CA ASP A 28 2.44 -16.85 4.58
C ASP A 28 3.74 -16.23 4.08
N THR A 29 4.86 -16.78 4.49
CA THR A 29 6.08 -16.64 3.71
C THR A 29 5.92 -17.51 2.46
N ILE A 30 6.07 -16.94 1.26
CA ILE A 30 5.91 -17.66 -0.02
C ILE A 30 6.80 -18.88 -0.11
N SER A 31 8.01 -18.85 0.46
CA SER A 31 8.93 -19.98 0.47
C SER A 31 8.37 -21.23 1.17
N ALA A 32 7.44 -21.09 2.12
CA ALA A 32 6.84 -22.22 2.81
C ALA A 32 5.68 -22.87 2.04
N LYS A 33 5.06 -22.17 1.07
CA LYS A 33 3.86 -22.68 0.36
C LYS A 33 4.10 -23.22 -1.04
N PHE A 34 5.23 -22.89 -1.67
CA PHE A 34 5.50 -23.37 -3.03
C PHE A 34 6.43 -24.60 -3.11
N GLY A 35 6.97 -25.05 -2.00
CA GLY A 35 7.97 -26.13 -1.96
C GLY A 35 7.53 -27.47 -1.34
N ASN A 36 6.39 -27.56 -0.65
CA ASN A 36 5.98 -28.80 0.00
C ASN A 36 4.61 -29.26 -0.49
N THR A 37 4.60 -30.35 -1.21
CA THR A 37 3.45 -31.25 -1.36
C THR A 37 3.16 -31.87 0.00
N VAL A 38 2.31 -31.24 0.80
CA VAL A 38 1.76 -31.84 2.01
C VAL A 38 0.52 -32.60 1.60
N SER A 39 0.63 -33.92 1.60
CA SER A 39 -0.50 -34.84 1.49
C SER A 39 -1.45 -34.64 2.67
N GLY A 40 -2.71 -34.33 2.40
CA GLY A 40 -3.83 -34.69 3.27
C GLY A 40 -4.33 -33.67 4.29
N ALA A 41 -3.76 -32.45 4.43
CA ALA A 41 -4.40 -31.37 5.18
C ALA A 41 -5.21 -30.49 4.22
N ALA A 42 -6.42 -30.11 4.60
CA ALA A 42 -7.25 -29.19 3.83
C ALA A 42 -6.39 -27.98 3.43
N GLN A 43 -6.17 -27.78 2.12
CA GLN A 43 -5.41 -26.64 1.61
C GLN A 43 -6.10 -25.37 2.09
N ALA A 44 -5.50 -24.66 3.04
CA ALA A 44 -6.00 -23.36 3.46
C ALA A 44 -6.06 -22.49 2.22
N LYS A 45 -7.28 -22.07 1.84
CA LYS A 45 -7.53 -21.25 0.65
C LYS A 45 -6.64 -20.00 0.75
N ALA A 46 -5.79 -19.78 -0.27
CA ALA A 46 -4.89 -18.63 -0.28
C ALA A 46 -5.69 -17.35 -0.03
N PRO A 47 -5.20 -16.41 0.81
CA PRO A 47 -5.96 -15.22 1.16
C PRO A 47 -6.36 -14.43 -0.08
N GLN A 48 -7.60 -13.94 -0.08
CA GLN A 48 -8.12 -13.09 -1.15
C GLN A 48 -7.31 -11.79 -1.21
N LEU A 49 -6.84 -11.44 -2.41
CA LEU A 49 -6.08 -10.21 -2.62
C LEU A 49 -6.86 -9.15 -3.40
N VAL A 50 -7.91 -9.53 -4.14
CA VAL A 50 -8.66 -8.64 -5.02
C VAL A 50 -10.12 -8.63 -4.61
N TYR A 51 -10.69 -7.44 -4.51
CA TYR A 51 -12.06 -7.16 -4.07
C TYR A 51 -12.72 -6.24 -5.08
N PHE A 52 -14.01 -6.38 -5.28
CA PHE A 52 -14.81 -5.54 -6.18
C PHE A 52 -15.95 -4.90 -5.42
N GLU A 53 -16.30 -3.67 -5.81
CA GLU A 53 -17.47 -2.93 -5.36
C GLU A 53 -18.22 -2.35 -6.55
N GLY A 54 -19.54 -2.26 -6.42
CA GLY A 54 -20.45 -1.99 -7.53
C GLY A 54 -20.84 -3.28 -8.25
N ASP A 55 -21.35 -3.17 -9.47
CA ASP A 55 -21.92 -4.28 -10.23
C ASP A 55 -20.89 -5.13 -11.01
N GLY A 56 -19.63 -5.03 -10.65
CA GLY A 56 -18.56 -5.90 -11.17
C GLY A 56 -18.17 -5.69 -12.63
N LYS A 57 -18.65 -4.62 -13.30
CA LYS A 57 -18.24 -4.25 -14.66
C LYS A 57 -16.75 -3.93 -14.72
N THR A 58 -16.18 -4.01 -15.92
CA THR A 58 -14.78 -3.64 -16.19
C THR A 58 -14.62 -2.15 -16.45
N GLY A 59 -13.38 -1.63 -16.47
CA GLY A 59 -13.09 -0.28 -16.93
C GLY A 59 -13.19 0.81 -15.88
N GLY A 60 -13.16 0.45 -14.59
CA GLY A 60 -13.29 1.38 -13.48
C GLY A 60 -11.98 1.85 -12.84
N LEU A 61 -12.04 2.13 -11.54
CA LEU A 61 -10.91 2.50 -10.70
C LEU A 61 -10.29 1.25 -10.07
N LEU A 62 -8.99 1.05 -10.26
CA LEU A 62 -8.17 0.09 -9.49
C LEU A 62 -7.31 0.84 -8.49
N CYS A 63 -7.45 0.50 -7.21
CA CYS A 63 -6.52 0.90 -6.15
C CYS A 63 -5.77 -0.34 -5.65
N ILE A 64 -4.46 -0.40 -5.87
CA ILE A 64 -3.59 -1.41 -5.25
C ILE A 64 -2.68 -0.76 -4.23
N GLY A 65 -2.71 -1.27 -3.00
CA GLY A 65 -1.93 -0.71 -1.90
C GLY A 65 -1.91 -1.62 -0.68
N HIS A 66 -1.38 -1.09 0.39
CA HIS A 66 -1.24 -1.80 1.68
C HIS A 66 -2.32 -1.36 2.69
N SER A 67 -1.97 -1.22 3.96
CA SER A 67 -2.92 -0.90 5.05
C SER A 67 -3.68 0.42 4.84
N LEU A 68 -3.09 1.42 4.16
CA LEU A 68 -3.76 2.67 3.82
C LEU A 68 -4.94 2.44 2.87
N THR A 69 -4.82 1.43 2.00
CA THR A 69 -5.83 1.10 0.98
C THR A 69 -6.92 0.20 1.52
N LYS A 70 -6.52 -0.90 2.17
CA LYS A 70 -7.43 -1.86 2.79
C LYS A 70 -6.72 -2.72 3.82
N HIS A 71 -7.21 -2.72 5.04
CA HIS A 71 -6.74 -3.58 6.12
C HIS A 71 -7.91 -4.30 6.77
N ALA A 72 -7.80 -5.61 6.90
CA ALA A 72 -8.80 -6.41 7.62
C ALA A 72 -8.82 -6.04 9.12
N PRO A 73 -9.89 -6.34 9.85
CA PRO A 73 -9.92 -6.17 11.30
C PRO A 73 -8.72 -6.82 11.97
N ALA A 74 -8.12 -6.12 12.92
CA ALA A 74 -7.00 -6.56 13.76
C ALA A 74 -7.25 -6.11 15.20
N PRO A 75 -8.13 -6.81 15.96
CA PRO A 75 -8.54 -6.41 17.31
C PRO A 75 -7.36 -6.23 18.27
N ALA A 76 -6.31 -7.03 18.13
CA ALA A 76 -5.08 -6.90 18.92
C ALA A 76 -4.39 -5.53 18.76
N LEU A 77 -4.64 -4.82 17.65
CA LEU A 77 -4.15 -3.48 17.36
C LEU A 77 -5.21 -2.39 17.67
N GLY A 78 -6.39 -2.77 18.19
CA GLY A 78 -7.52 -1.87 18.34
C GLY A 78 -8.15 -1.41 17.02
N TRP A 79 -7.96 -2.19 15.93
CA TRP A 79 -8.52 -1.94 14.61
C TRP A 79 -9.65 -2.94 14.31
N TYR A 80 -10.87 -2.46 14.04
CA TYR A 80 -12.07 -3.29 13.90
C TYR A 80 -12.74 -3.18 12.52
N SER A 81 -12.27 -2.29 11.65
CA SER A 81 -12.86 -2.07 10.32
C SER A 81 -12.11 -2.81 9.20
N ASP A 82 -12.78 -3.03 8.06
CA ASP A 82 -12.21 -3.65 6.85
C ASP A 82 -12.09 -2.62 5.71
N CYS A 83 -11.36 -1.55 5.95
CA CYS A 83 -11.13 -0.44 5.03
C CYS A 83 -9.71 0.13 5.19
N GLY A 84 -9.41 1.28 4.65
CA GLY A 84 -8.13 1.97 4.88
C GLY A 84 -7.90 2.21 6.37
N MET A 85 -6.76 1.68 6.90
CA MET A 85 -6.46 1.71 8.33
C MET A 85 -6.43 3.14 8.87
N ALA A 86 -7.05 3.33 10.03
CA ALA A 86 -7.26 4.57 10.77
C ALA A 86 -8.30 5.54 10.18
N ALA A 87 -8.92 5.25 9.04
CA ALA A 87 -10.16 5.94 8.66
C ALA A 87 -11.27 5.64 9.67
N SER A 88 -12.06 6.64 10.04
CA SER A 88 -13.14 6.47 11.04
C SER A 88 -14.26 5.54 10.56
N LYS A 89 -14.45 5.44 9.26
CA LYS A 89 -15.38 4.53 8.58
C LYS A 89 -14.91 4.33 7.12
N LYS A 90 -15.50 3.33 6.45
CA LYS A 90 -15.17 2.96 5.07
C LYS A 90 -15.28 4.15 4.08
N GLU A 91 -16.34 4.93 4.19
CA GLU A 91 -16.60 6.07 3.30
C GLU A 91 -15.59 7.22 3.48
N ASN A 92 -14.81 7.20 4.56
CA ASN A 92 -13.80 8.19 4.87
C ASN A 92 -12.38 7.73 4.49
N ASP A 93 -12.19 6.50 4.01
CA ASP A 93 -10.88 6.12 3.46
C ASP A 93 -10.66 6.74 2.07
N TYR A 94 -9.39 6.85 1.66
CA TYR A 94 -9.04 7.54 0.42
C TYR A 94 -9.60 6.83 -0.82
N VAL A 95 -9.76 5.51 -0.77
CA VAL A 95 -10.25 4.72 -1.91
C VAL A 95 -11.68 5.10 -2.24
N HIS A 96 -12.54 5.11 -1.20
CA HIS A 96 -13.96 5.44 -1.37
C HIS A 96 -14.18 6.91 -1.63
N LEU A 97 -13.40 7.80 -0.98
CA LEU A 97 -13.45 9.24 -1.28
C LEU A 97 -13.03 9.54 -2.72
N LEU A 98 -11.97 8.89 -3.24
CA LEU A 98 -11.56 9.02 -4.63
C LEU A 98 -12.61 8.47 -5.58
N TRP A 99 -13.17 7.30 -5.28
CA TRP A 99 -14.22 6.68 -6.05
C TRP A 99 -15.45 7.58 -6.18
N GLU A 100 -15.93 8.15 -5.07
CA GLU A 100 -17.05 9.10 -5.07
C GLU A 100 -16.75 10.38 -5.90
N LYS A 101 -15.51 10.85 -5.88
CA LYS A 101 -15.11 11.98 -6.75
C LYS A 101 -15.21 11.63 -8.24
N LEU A 102 -14.77 10.44 -8.62
CA LEU A 102 -14.82 9.97 -10.02
C LEU A 102 -16.24 9.64 -10.48
N LYS A 103 -17.13 9.25 -9.57
CA LYS A 103 -18.56 9.02 -9.85
C LYS A 103 -19.30 10.27 -10.29
N LYS A 104 -18.83 11.47 -9.94
CA LYS A 104 -19.47 12.72 -10.38
C LYS A 104 -19.57 12.81 -11.90
N ASP A 105 -18.55 12.33 -12.62
CA ASP A 105 -18.50 12.34 -14.07
C ASP A 105 -18.85 10.96 -14.68
N ASN A 106 -18.84 9.90 -13.88
CA ASN A 106 -19.08 8.52 -14.30
C ASN A 106 -19.84 7.77 -13.19
N PRO A 107 -21.17 7.95 -13.06
CA PRO A 107 -21.96 7.44 -11.92
C PRO A 107 -21.83 5.93 -11.68
N ASP A 108 -21.71 5.15 -12.76
CA ASP A 108 -21.66 3.68 -12.73
C ASP A 108 -20.23 3.12 -12.72
N ILE A 109 -19.23 3.95 -12.42
CA ILE A 109 -17.84 3.50 -12.39
C ILE A 109 -17.64 2.38 -11.33
N PRO A 110 -17.18 1.19 -11.70
CA PRO A 110 -16.89 0.13 -10.74
C PRO A 110 -15.55 0.37 -10.05
N LEU A 111 -15.39 -0.23 -8.86
CA LEU A 111 -14.19 -0.17 -8.04
C LEU A 111 -13.57 -1.57 -7.89
N CYS A 112 -12.27 -1.64 -8.10
CA CYS A 112 -11.44 -2.79 -7.78
C CYS A 112 -10.38 -2.39 -6.73
N ILE A 113 -10.30 -3.12 -5.63
CA ILE A 113 -9.31 -2.91 -4.57
C ILE A 113 -8.39 -4.13 -4.51
N ALA A 114 -7.07 -3.92 -4.54
CA ALA A 114 -6.11 -4.99 -4.43
C ALA A 114 -5.16 -4.80 -3.23
N LYS A 115 -4.96 -5.85 -2.44
CA LYS A 115 -4.02 -5.86 -1.31
C LYS A 115 -2.60 -6.06 -1.82
N GLY A 116 -1.82 -4.99 -1.85
CA GLY A 116 -0.46 -4.98 -2.38
C GLY A 116 0.64 -5.27 -1.36
N ALA A 117 0.34 -5.26 -0.04
CA ALA A 117 1.33 -5.56 1.00
C ALA A 117 1.98 -6.93 0.86
N PHE A 118 1.26 -7.89 0.26
CA PHE A 118 1.79 -9.21 -0.04
C PHE A 118 2.90 -9.14 -1.10
N PHE A 119 2.71 -8.32 -2.13
CA PHE A 119 3.74 -8.07 -3.13
C PHE A 119 4.96 -7.36 -2.52
N GLU A 120 4.75 -6.30 -1.72
CA GLU A 120 5.85 -5.56 -1.08
C GLU A 120 6.77 -6.45 -0.26
N ARG A 121 6.19 -7.36 0.53
CA ARG A 121 6.96 -8.26 1.43
C ARG A 121 7.70 -9.37 0.70
N ASN A 122 7.25 -9.71 -0.52
CA ASN A 122 7.72 -10.88 -1.26
C ASN A 122 8.10 -10.54 -2.71
N PHE A 123 8.49 -9.30 -2.98
CA PHE A 123 8.66 -8.78 -4.34
C PHE A 123 9.65 -9.57 -5.19
N VAL A 124 10.63 -10.23 -4.59
CA VAL A 124 11.61 -11.05 -5.32
C VAL A 124 10.96 -12.24 -6.05
N ASP A 125 9.82 -12.70 -5.57
CA ASP A 125 9.00 -13.74 -6.18
C ASP A 125 7.90 -13.17 -7.10
N ALA A 126 8.10 -11.96 -7.66
CA ALA A 126 7.10 -11.26 -8.45
C ALA A 126 6.43 -12.16 -9.50
N ASP A 127 7.20 -12.99 -10.22
CA ASP A 127 6.69 -13.85 -11.29
C ASP A 127 5.67 -14.91 -10.78
N LYS A 128 5.81 -15.34 -9.52
CA LYS A 128 4.87 -16.25 -8.86
C LYS A 128 3.67 -15.51 -8.25
N ILE A 129 3.86 -14.23 -7.87
CA ILE A 129 2.84 -13.42 -7.18
C ILE A 129 1.90 -12.73 -8.16
N LEU A 130 2.42 -12.19 -9.24
CA LEU A 130 1.65 -11.40 -10.20
C LEU A 130 0.38 -12.13 -10.69
N PRO A 131 0.39 -13.45 -10.98
CA PRO A 131 -0.81 -14.19 -11.34
C PRO A 131 -1.95 -14.10 -10.31
N ARG A 132 -1.66 -13.84 -9.04
CA ARG A 132 -2.69 -13.66 -7.99
C ARG A 132 -3.47 -12.35 -8.14
N TYR A 133 -2.94 -11.39 -8.91
CA TYR A 133 -3.62 -10.14 -9.28
C TYR A 133 -4.29 -10.22 -10.65
N LYS A 134 -4.46 -11.43 -11.22
CA LYS A 134 -5.10 -11.63 -12.53
C LYS A 134 -6.46 -10.94 -12.60
N GLN A 135 -7.28 -11.02 -11.57
CA GLN A 135 -8.59 -10.39 -11.53
C GLN A 135 -8.50 -8.86 -11.63
N ALA A 136 -7.51 -8.24 -10.95
CA ALA A 136 -7.27 -6.79 -11.03
C ALA A 136 -6.80 -6.36 -12.42
N ARG A 137 -5.97 -7.18 -13.10
CA ARG A 137 -5.56 -6.94 -14.49
C ARG A 137 -6.75 -7.11 -15.45
N ASP A 138 -7.50 -8.20 -15.30
CA ASP A 138 -8.63 -8.55 -16.20
C ASP A 138 -9.83 -7.62 -16.01
N PHE A 139 -9.87 -6.88 -14.91
CA PHE A 139 -10.80 -5.77 -14.68
C PHE A 139 -10.62 -4.64 -15.72
N LYS A 140 -9.47 -4.57 -16.40
CA LYS A 140 -9.14 -3.56 -17.43
C LYS A 140 -9.44 -2.15 -16.94
N PRO A 141 -8.80 -1.72 -15.84
CA PRO A 141 -9.10 -0.42 -15.22
C PRO A 141 -8.87 0.73 -16.18
N LYS A 142 -9.70 1.77 -16.08
CA LYS A 142 -9.47 3.06 -16.74
C LYS A 142 -8.49 3.92 -15.94
N TRP A 143 -8.54 3.80 -14.62
CA TRP A 143 -7.65 4.49 -13.69
C TRP A 143 -6.99 3.52 -12.74
N ILE A 144 -5.70 3.70 -12.52
CA ILE A 144 -4.90 2.87 -11.60
C ILE A 144 -4.18 3.77 -10.60
N VAL A 145 -4.33 3.46 -9.31
CA VAL A 145 -3.52 4.00 -8.22
C VAL A 145 -2.67 2.87 -7.64
N ILE A 146 -1.34 3.02 -7.68
CA ILE A 146 -0.41 2.10 -7.02
C ILE A 146 0.23 2.83 -5.83
N SER A 147 -0.22 2.48 -4.62
CA SER A 147 0.25 3.06 -3.35
C SER A 147 1.00 2.00 -2.55
N LEU A 148 2.27 1.77 -2.93
CA LEU A 148 3.14 0.72 -2.38
C LEU A 148 4.52 1.28 -2.10
N VAL A 149 5.20 0.72 -1.13
CA VAL A 149 6.60 0.81 -0.75
C VAL A 149 6.84 0.72 0.76
N ASP A 150 5.82 1.01 1.56
CA ASP A 150 5.97 1.15 3.02
C ASP A 150 6.24 -0.18 3.75
N ASN A 151 5.88 -1.32 3.14
CA ASN A 151 6.11 -2.65 3.72
C ASN A 151 7.25 -3.43 3.04
N VAL A 152 8.07 -2.76 2.25
CA VAL A 152 9.25 -3.40 1.62
C VAL A 152 10.30 -3.67 2.70
N PRO A 153 10.71 -4.95 2.92
CA PRO A 153 11.73 -5.27 3.91
C PRO A 153 13.07 -4.65 3.54
N GLN A 154 13.66 -3.88 4.46
CA GLN A 154 14.91 -3.15 4.20
C GLN A 154 16.07 -4.06 3.78
N GLU A 155 16.21 -5.23 4.43
CA GLU A 155 17.24 -6.21 4.08
C GLU A 155 17.07 -6.75 2.65
N MET A 156 15.83 -6.96 2.24
CA MET A 156 15.53 -7.41 0.88
C MET A 156 15.79 -6.30 -0.14
N ALA A 157 15.40 -5.05 0.19
CA ALA A 157 15.67 -3.90 -0.67
C ALA A 157 17.16 -3.56 -0.81
N ALA A 158 17.98 -3.93 0.19
CA ALA A 158 19.43 -3.78 0.13
C ALA A 158 20.09 -4.83 -0.78
N LYS A 159 19.52 -6.03 -0.87
CA LYS A 159 20.05 -7.16 -1.65
C LYS A 159 19.50 -7.23 -3.08
N HIS A 160 18.31 -6.69 -3.29
CA HIS A 160 17.57 -6.79 -4.54
C HIS A 160 17.04 -5.43 -4.96
N ASP A 161 17.08 -5.13 -6.25
CA ASP A 161 16.51 -3.90 -6.79
C ASP A 161 14.98 -3.99 -6.82
N PHE A 162 14.33 -3.43 -5.79
CA PHE A 162 12.87 -3.39 -5.69
C PHE A 162 12.22 -2.79 -6.95
N ILE A 163 12.82 -1.75 -7.54
CA ILE A 163 12.24 -1.05 -8.71
C ILE A 163 12.09 -1.97 -9.91
N LYS A 164 13.04 -2.89 -10.11
CA LYS A 164 12.95 -3.90 -11.17
C LYS A 164 11.69 -4.76 -11.06
N TYR A 165 11.33 -5.15 -9.85
CA TYR A 165 10.13 -5.96 -9.59
C TYR A 165 8.86 -5.12 -9.58
N TYR A 166 8.94 -3.89 -9.10
CA TYR A 166 7.85 -2.92 -9.16
C TYR A 166 7.46 -2.61 -10.62
N ALA A 167 8.43 -2.47 -11.51
CA ALA A 167 8.19 -2.31 -12.94
C ALA A 167 7.41 -3.51 -13.54
N LYS A 168 7.69 -4.75 -13.09
CA LYS A 168 6.91 -5.94 -13.49
C LYS A 168 5.44 -5.81 -13.06
N LEU A 169 5.17 -5.34 -11.83
CA LEU A 169 3.80 -5.11 -11.35
C LEU A 169 3.09 -4.05 -12.18
N VAL A 170 3.74 -2.91 -12.44
CA VAL A 170 3.21 -1.83 -13.29
C VAL A 170 2.82 -2.37 -14.66
N LYS A 171 3.73 -3.10 -15.33
CA LYS A 171 3.48 -3.70 -16.64
C LYS A 171 2.40 -4.77 -16.61
N TYR A 172 2.32 -5.55 -15.53
CA TYR A 172 1.31 -6.58 -15.37
C TYR A 172 -0.11 -6.01 -15.25
N LEU A 173 -0.26 -4.91 -14.50
CA LEU A 173 -1.57 -4.28 -14.27
C LEU A 173 -2.04 -3.42 -15.44
N ASN A 174 -1.11 -2.90 -16.24
CA ASN A 174 -1.39 -2.03 -17.38
C ASN A 174 -0.56 -2.47 -18.61
N PRO A 175 -0.85 -3.66 -19.16
CA PRO A 175 0.02 -4.28 -20.17
C PRO A 175 0.07 -3.52 -21.51
N ASP A 176 -1.01 -2.87 -21.87
CA ASP A 176 -1.16 -2.07 -23.10
C ASP A 176 -0.96 -0.57 -22.89
N GLY A 177 -0.79 -0.13 -21.64
CA GLY A 177 -0.64 1.28 -21.31
C GLY A 177 -1.94 2.09 -21.41
N ALA A 178 -3.10 1.45 -21.60
CA ALA A 178 -4.37 2.14 -21.84
C ALA A 178 -4.94 2.85 -20.60
N ALA A 179 -4.64 2.33 -19.41
CA ALA A 179 -5.09 2.96 -18.17
C ALA A 179 -4.27 4.20 -17.83
N LYS A 180 -4.94 5.27 -17.41
CA LYS A 180 -4.24 6.38 -16.75
C LYS A 180 -3.81 5.94 -15.36
N MET A 181 -2.50 5.89 -15.15
CA MET A 181 -1.90 5.37 -13.93
C MET A 181 -1.17 6.45 -13.15
N ILE A 182 -1.31 6.42 -11.84
CA ILE A 182 -0.44 7.14 -10.92
C ILE A 182 0.22 6.15 -9.96
N ILE A 183 1.42 6.50 -9.54
CA ILE A 183 2.12 5.82 -8.44
C ILE A 183 2.37 6.81 -7.31
N THR A 184 2.69 6.32 -6.11
CA THR A 184 2.93 7.19 -4.97
C THR A 184 4.30 6.92 -4.35
N THR A 185 4.85 7.91 -3.64
CA THR A 185 5.86 7.64 -2.62
C THR A 185 5.24 6.86 -1.46
N GLY A 186 6.03 6.37 -0.51
CA GLY A 186 5.51 5.87 0.76
C GLY A 186 4.84 6.98 1.57
N TRP A 187 3.94 6.59 2.45
CA TRP A 187 3.39 7.45 3.50
C TRP A 187 4.46 7.78 4.54
N TYR A 188 5.29 6.77 4.86
CA TYR A 188 6.42 6.92 5.76
C TYR A 188 7.71 7.28 5.01
N PRO A 189 8.70 7.91 5.69
CA PRO A 189 10.03 8.03 5.13
C PRO A 189 10.62 6.63 4.87
N THR A 190 11.02 6.38 3.63
CA THR A 190 11.67 5.13 3.23
C THR A 190 13.14 5.40 2.90
N SER A 191 14.04 4.47 3.22
CA SER A 191 15.48 4.61 2.99
C SER A 191 15.81 4.59 1.49
N GLY A 192 15.66 5.74 0.81
CA GLY A 192 15.99 5.94 -0.61
C GLY A 192 14.99 5.36 -1.62
N LEU A 193 14.01 4.55 -1.20
CA LEU A 193 13.03 3.97 -2.13
C LEU A 193 12.09 5.02 -2.73
N ASN A 194 11.73 6.06 -1.97
CA ASN A 194 10.93 7.16 -2.49
C ASN A 194 11.61 7.88 -3.65
N ASP A 195 12.93 8.10 -3.56
CA ASP A 195 13.68 8.77 -4.64
C ASP A 195 13.82 7.85 -5.86
N LYS A 196 14.05 6.55 -5.65
CA LYS A 196 14.05 5.56 -6.74
C LYS A 196 12.68 5.48 -7.44
N LEU A 197 11.55 5.58 -6.70
CA LEU A 197 10.22 5.63 -7.30
C LEU A 197 10.00 6.92 -8.10
N LYS A 198 10.49 8.07 -7.62
CA LYS A 198 10.43 9.35 -8.36
C LYS A 198 11.22 9.27 -9.67
N GLU A 199 12.40 8.69 -9.63
CA GLU A 199 13.22 8.48 -10.84
C GLU A 199 12.54 7.50 -11.80
N PHE A 200 12.04 6.37 -11.31
CA PHE A 200 11.28 5.40 -12.12
C PHE A 200 10.07 6.05 -12.80
N ALA A 201 9.30 6.86 -12.06
CA ALA A 201 8.15 7.57 -12.60
C ALA A 201 8.55 8.51 -13.74
N LYS A 202 9.61 9.29 -13.54
CA LYS A 202 10.16 10.22 -14.53
C LYS A 202 10.61 9.48 -15.79
N GLN A 203 11.36 8.38 -15.65
CA GLN A 203 11.86 7.60 -16.78
C GLN A 203 10.76 6.94 -17.61
N ASN A 204 9.61 6.63 -16.98
CA ASN A 204 8.50 5.93 -17.63
C ASN A 204 7.31 6.84 -17.96
N GLY A 205 7.41 8.15 -17.75
CA GLY A 205 6.32 9.10 -18.01
C GLY A 205 5.09 8.86 -17.13
N ILE A 206 5.27 8.28 -15.93
CA ILE A 206 4.18 7.98 -15.00
C ILE A 206 4.07 9.15 -13.99
N THR A 207 2.85 9.61 -13.74
CA THR A 207 2.62 10.62 -12.71
C THR A 207 2.85 10.02 -11.31
N ILE A 208 3.68 10.67 -10.48
CA ILE A 208 3.90 10.30 -9.10
C ILE A 208 3.33 11.33 -8.13
N VAL A 209 2.65 10.88 -7.09
CA VAL A 209 2.13 11.72 -6.00
C VAL A 209 3.00 11.52 -4.76
N ASP A 210 3.58 12.60 -4.26
CA ASP A 210 4.41 12.58 -3.04
C ASP A 210 3.53 12.60 -1.78
N ILE A 211 3.10 11.42 -1.34
CA ILE A 211 2.27 11.27 -0.14
C ILE A 211 3.07 11.39 1.15
N CYS A 212 4.39 11.17 1.12
CA CYS A 212 5.25 11.45 2.26
C CYS A 212 5.23 12.94 2.64
N ALA A 213 5.14 13.83 1.65
CA ALA A 213 4.98 15.25 1.90
C ALA A 213 3.62 15.60 2.53
N ILE A 214 2.56 14.87 2.18
CA ILE A 214 1.23 15.02 2.82
C ILE A 214 1.30 14.56 4.28
N ALA A 215 1.89 13.39 4.54
CA ALA A 215 2.00 12.81 5.88
C ALA A 215 2.67 13.73 6.92
N LYS A 216 3.57 14.59 6.47
CA LYS A 216 4.31 15.53 7.34
C LYS A 216 3.48 16.74 7.80
N LYS A 217 2.34 17.00 7.20
CA LYS A 217 1.48 18.12 7.56
C LYS A 217 0.72 17.81 8.85
N GLU A 218 0.48 18.84 9.65
CA GLU A 218 -0.28 18.71 10.90
C GLU A 218 -1.69 18.14 10.64
N GLY A 219 -2.15 17.26 11.53
CA GLY A 219 -3.50 16.64 11.47
C GLY A 219 -3.66 15.54 10.44
N MET A 220 -2.67 15.26 9.58
CA MET A 220 -2.80 14.25 8.52
C MET A 220 -2.71 12.81 9.05
N THR A 221 -2.08 12.58 10.19
CA THR A 221 -2.06 11.27 10.85
C THR A 221 -3.15 11.15 11.90
N ALA A 222 -3.54 9.91 12.23
CA ALA A 222 -4.52 9.62 13.28
C ALA A 222 -3.90 9.64 14.70
N LYS A 223 -2.79 10.35 14.88
CA LYS A 223 -2.11 10.52 16.18
C LYS A 223 -3.11 10.99 17.25
N GLY A 224 -3.14 10.29 18.38
CA GLY A 224 -4.05 10.56 19.48
C GLY A 224 -5.46 9.96 19.35
N LYS A 225 -5.80 9.34 18.19
CA LYS A 225 -7.12 8.71 17.99
C LYS A 225 -7.12 7.19 18.27
N PHE A 226 -5.95 6.57 18.28
CA PHE A 226 -5.78 5.14 18.57
C PHE A 226 -4.68 4.94 19.60
N ALA A 227 -4.88 3.98 20.51
CA ALA A 227 -3.87 3.62 21.52
C ALA A 227 -2.64 2.97 20.88
N HIS A 228 -2.85 2.15 19.84
CA HIS A 228 -1.75 1.48 19.14
C HIS A 228 -1.04 2.45 18.20
N HIS A 229 0.23 2.73 18.47
CA HIS A 229 1.05 3.71 17.72
C HIS A 229 1.07 3.42 16.20
N GLY A 230 1.19 2.15 15.80
CA GLY A 230 1.19 1.75 14.40
C GLY A 230 -0.12 2.13 13.70
N VAL A 231 -1.28 1.96 14.33
CA VAL A 231 -2.57 2.42 13.77
C VAL A 231 -2.63 3.94 13.76
N ALA A 232 -2.25 4.59 14.87
CA ALA A 232 -2.27 6.05 15.00
C ALA A 232 -1.36 6.78 13.99
N SER A 233 -0.33 6.13 13.47
CA SER A 233 0.57 6.69 12.45
C SER A 233 0.00 6.68 11.03
N HIS A 234 -1.11 5.97 10.80
CA HIS A 234 -1.82 5.97 9.51
C HIS A 234 -2.56 7.29 9.27
N PRO A 235 -3.02 7.56 8.05
CA PRO A 235 -3.78 8.77 7.73
C PRO A 235 -5.04 8.91 8.60
N SER A 236 -5.26 10.09 9.17
CA SER A 236 -6.56 10.46 9.73
C SER A 236 -7.61 10.63 8.60
N ASP A 237 -8.88 10.87 8.92
CA ASP A 237 -9.87 11.21 7.89
C ASP A 237 -9.42 12.42 7.05
N ALA A 238 -8.79 13.43 7.67
CA ALA A 238 -8.19 14.56 6.95
C ALA A 238 -7.05 14.12 6.04
N GLY A 239 -6.19 13.20 6.51
CA GLY A 239 -5.13 12.60 5.70
C GLY A 239 -5.69 11.79 4.54
N MET A 240 -6.72 10.97 4.79
CA MET A 240 -7.40 10.20 3.74
C MET A 240 -8.04 11.12 2.68
N ALA A 241 -8.69 12.20 3.10
CA ALA A 241 -9.26 13.18 2.18
C ALA A 241 -8.17 13.87 1.35
N ALA A 242 -7.05 14.26 1.97
CA ALA A 242 -5.92 14.86 1.27
C ALA A 242 -5.28 13.92 0.23
N LEU A 243 -5.19 12.61 0.53
CA LEU A 243 -4.77 11.58 -0.43
C LEU A 243 -5.74 11.49 -1.61
N ALA A 244 -7.05 11.39 -1.32
CA ALA A 244 -8.09 11.31 -2.35
C ALA A 244 -8.08 12.53 -3.29
N ASP A 245 -7.90 13.75 -2.73
CA ASP A 245 -7.82 14.99 -3.50
C ASP A 245 -6.58 15.01 -4.41
N ALA A 246 -5.41 14.62 -3.87
CA ALA A 246 -4.17 14.56 -4.63
C ALA A 246 -4.25 13.54 -5.78
N TYR A 247 -4.84 12.37 -5.53
CA TYR A 247 -5.00 11.32 -6.54
C TYR A 247 -6.02 11.71 -7.61
N TYR A 248 -7.17 12.28 -7.20
CA TYR A 248 -8.16 12.78 -8.14
C TYR A 248 -7.56 13.83 -9.08
N LYS A 249 -6.85 14.81 -8.51
CA LYS A 249 -6.14 15.83 -9.29
C LYS A 249 -5.16 15.19 -10.28
N ALA A 250 -4.31 14.25 -9.84
CA ALA A 250 -3.32 13.61 -10.69
C ALA A 250 -3.94 12.72 -11.79
N LEU A 251 -5.09 12.09 -11.52
CA LEU A 251 -5.81 11.25 -12.49
C LEU A 251 -6.65 12.06 -13.48
N THR A 252 -7.12 13.28 -13.15
CA THR A 252 -8.04 14.05 -13.99
C THR A 252 -7.39 15.22 -14.71
N GLN A 253 -6.26 15.75 -14.24
CA GLN A 253 -5.51 16.79 -14.95
C GLN A 253 -4.90 16.22 -16.25
N ARG A 254 -5.04 17.00 -17.32
CA ARG A 254 -4.45 16.75 -18.66
C ARG A 254 -3.00 17.16 -18.70
#